data_b4ef0d5c4bfb3e3bd292339a05a81494
#
_entry.id   b4ef0d5c4bfb3e3bd292339a05a81494
#
_cell.length_a   1.000
_cell.length_b   1.000
_cell.length_c   1.000
_cell.angle_alpha   90.00
_cell.angle_beta   90.00
_cell.angle_gamma   90.00
#
_symmetry.space_group_name_H-M   'P 1'
#
loop_
_entity.id
_entity.type
_entity.pdbx_description
1 polymer ?
#
loop_
_entity_poly.entity_id
_entity_poly.type
_entity_poly.pdbx_seq_one_letter_code
_entity_poly.pdbx_strand_id
1 'polypeptide(L)'
;MITPYELPEVENHSFFFIDQRIEAHIEAKLHQHDAWELYYVLHGHGFRIAGDTLQPFSAGDVALIPPSMHHYWEYTPSSTDTDGCIHYLMVAFSHTFVLKCIEVFPELRNRLAGLTFPVNALKFGLESSRIIRKILLEMNDMDELERLCEMFRLLPVIFTSSDHTFAGKPMNIDRDVRRMQQICTYVMAHYVHAISLDDVAAEVGM
;
A
#
# COMPACT_ATOMS: atom_id res chain seq x y z
N MET A 1 17.44 -7.93 5.28
CA MET A 1 17.74 -7.11 4.09
C MET A 1 16.38 -6.73 3.53
N ILE A 2 15.98 -5.43 3.63
CA ILE A 2 14.73 -4.96 3.02
C ILE A 2 15.00 -4.94 1.53
N THR A 3 14.33 -5.79 0.79
CA THR A 3 14.46 -5.84 -0.66
C THR A 3 13.65 -4.65 -1.20
N PRO A 4 14.25 -3.71 -1.95
CA PRO A 4 13.44 -2.77 -2.71
C PRO A 4 12.57 -3.61 -3.66
N TYR A 5 11.28 -3.51 -3.51
CA TYR A 5 10.36 -4.05 -4.50
C TYR A 5 10.39 -3.07 -5.68
N GLU A 6 11.08 -3.44 -6.73
CA GLU A 6 11.03 -2.69 -7.97
C GLU A 6 9.66 -2.97 -8.61
N LEU A 7 8.80 -1.96 -8.59
CA LEU A 7 7.67 -1.98 -9.50
C LEU A 7 8.22 -2.16 -10.92
N PRO A 8 7.57 -2.96 -11.79
CA PRO A 8 8.02 -3.12 -13.17
C PRO A 8 8.31 -1.75 -13.79
N GLU A 9 9.39 -1.64 -14.58
CA GLU A 9 9.89 -0.37 -15.10
C GLU A 9 8.77 0.49 -15.68
N VAL A 10 8.60 1.68 -15.10
CA VAL A 10 7.53 2.65 -15.40
C VAL A 10 7.73 3.32 -16.77
N GLU A 11 8.72 2.90 -17.55
CA GLU A 11 9.08 3.60 -18.80
C GLU A 11 7.94 3.65 -19.84
N ASN A 12 6.99 2.73 -19.78
CA ASN A 12 5.87 2.66 -20.71
C ASN A 12 4.47 2.78 -20.09
N HIS A 13 4.36 2.94 -18.75
CA HIS A 13 3.07 3.01 -18.08
C HIS A 13 2.97 4.22 -17.15
N SER A 14 1.86 4.93 -17.21
CA SER A 14 1.57 6.07 -16.33
C SER A 14 1.25 5.62 -14.89
N PHE A 15 0.72 4.41 -14.74
CA PHE A 15 0.35 3.76 -13.50
C PHE A 15 0.21 2.25 -13.75
N PHE A 16 0.16 1.47 -12.67
CA PHE A 16 -0.15 0.04 -12.70
C PHE A 16 -1.50 -0.21 -12.04
N PHE A 17 -2.35 -0.98 -12.70
CA PHE A 17 -3.55 -1.58 -12.11
C PHE A 17 -3.32 -3.09 -11.98
N ILE A 18 -3.49 -3.61 -10.77
CA ILE A 18 -3.24 -5.00 -10.43
C ILE A 18 -4.50 -5.57 -9.81
N ASP A 19 -5.03 -6.63 -10.42
CA ASP A 19 -6.02 -7.55 -9.83
C ASP A 19 -5.26 -8.83 -9.46
N GLN A 20 -5.10 -9.06 -8.17
CA GLN A 20 -4.26 -10.16 -7.70
C GLN A 20 -5.04 -11.09 -6.79
N ARG A 21 -5.20 -12.35 -7.24
CA ARG A 21 -5.72 -13.45 -6.46
C ARG A 21 -4.61 -14.49 -6.29
N ILE A 22 -4.07 -14.61 -5.10
CA ILE A 22 -2.89 -15.45 -4.79
C ILE A 22 -3.08 -16.18 -3.47
N GLU A 23 -2.26 -17.21 -3.26
CA GLU A 23 -2.16 -17.87 -1.96
C GLU A 23 -1.56 -16.92 -0.92
N ALA A 24 -2.11 -16.90 0.29
CA ALA A 24 -1.79 -15.94 1.34
C ALA A 24 -0.29 -15.88 1.71
N HIS A 25 0.46 -16.96 1.51
CA HIS A 25 1.89 -17.02 1.82
C HIS A 25 2.81 -16.44 0.73
N ILE A 26 2.25 -16.10 -0.45
CA ILE A 26 3.02 -15.55 -1.59
C ILE A 26 3.09 -14.02 -1.53
N GLU A 27 2.37 -13.37 -0.61
CA GLU A 27 2.34 -11.91 -0.47
C GLU A 27 3.75 -11.32 -0.32
N ALA A 28 3.93 -10.12 -0.86
CA ALA A 28 5.20 -9.39 -0.78
C ALA A 28 5.57 -9.12 0.69
N LYS A 29 6.83 -9.37 1.05
CA LYS A 29 7.38 -9.07 2.38
C LYS A 29 7.47 -7.56 2.61
N LEU A 30 7.80 -7.14 3.85
CA LEU A 30 8.02 -5.73 4.18
C LEU A 30 8.96 -5.07 3.16
N HIS A 31 8.45 -4.06 2.47
CA HIS A 31 9.14 -3.37 1.38
C HIS A 31 8.79 -1.87 1.34
N GLN A 32 9.43 -1.15 0.45
CA GLN A 32 9.11 0.23 0.09
C GLN A 32 9.39 0.45 -1.39
N HIS A 33 8.70 1.40 -2.01
CA HIS A 33 8.95 1.86 -3.36
C HIS A 33 8.62 3.34 -3.50
N ASP A 34 9.08 3.99 -4.56
CA ASP A 34 8.85 5.43 -4.80
C ASP A 34 7.58 5.68 -5.62
N ALA A 35 6.48 5.07 -5.18
CA ALA A 35 5.17 5.27 -5.78
C ALA A 35 4.10 5.34 -4.70
N TRP A 36 3.00 6.03 -5.00
CA TRP A 36 1.74 5.90 -4.29
C TRP A 36 1.17 4.51 -4.53
N GLU A 37 0.65 3.88 -3.48
CA GLU A 37 -0.07 2.63 -3.57
C GLU A 37 -1.46 2.78 -2.98
N LEU A 38 -2.48 2.60 -3.80
CA LEU A 38 -3.86 2.49 -3.36
C LEU A 38 -4.26 1.03 -3.35
N TYR A 39 -4.53 0.50 -2.17
CA TYR A 39 -4.80 -0.92 -1.95
C TYR A 39 -6.24 -1.13 -1.48
N TYR A 40 -6.98 -2.01 -2.15
CA TYR A 40 -8.33 -2.41 -1.79
C TYR A 40 -8.39 -3.92 -1.54
N VAL A 41 -8.76 -4.31 -0.32
CA VAL A 41 -8.92 -5.71 0.07
C VAL A 41 -10.28 -6.23 -0.40
N LEU A 42 -10.29 -7.13 -1.38
CA LEU A 42 -11.50 -7.81 -1.84
C LEU A 42 -11.86 -8.99 -0.93
N HIS A 43 -10.87 -9.83 -0.62
CA HIS A 43 -11.06 -11.02 0.23
C HIS A 43 -9.85 -11.24 1.12
N GLY A 44 -10.12 -11.60 2.38
CA GLY A 44 -9.12 -11.85 3.40
C GLY A 44 -9.12 -10.79 4.50
N HIS A 45 -8.39 -11.07 5.56
CA HIS A 45 -8.12 -10.17 6.68
C HIS A 45 -6.77 -10.48 7.29
N GLY A 46 -6.24 -9.56 8.06
CA GLY A 46 -4.93 -9.72 8.70
C GLY A 46 -4.44 -8.43 9.35
N PHE A 47 -3.13 -8.22 9.31
CA PHE A 47 -2.49 -7.02 9.84
C PHE A 47 -1.68 -6.33 8.75
N ARG A 48 -1.80 -5.00 8.71
CA ARG A 48 -1.02 -4.13 7.86
C ARG A 48 0.02 -3.39 8.68
N ILE A 49 1.26 -3.41 8.22
CA ILE A 49 2.31 -2.49 8.64
C ILE A 49 2.36 -1.34 7.64
N ALA A 50 2.28 -0.10 8.12
CA ALA A 50 2.53 1.09 7.34
C ALA A 50 3.35 2.08 8.18
N GLY A 51 4.60 2.32 7.77
CA GLY A 51 5.52 3.10 8.57
C GLY A 51 5.68 2.57 10.00
N ASP A 52 5.36 3.38 10.98
CA ASP A 52 5.49 3.09 12.43
C ASP A 52 4.30 2.33 13.03
N THR A 53 3.32 1.94 12.24
CA THR A 53 2.03 1.50 12.75
C THR A 53 1.66 0.11 12.25
N LEU A 54 1.21 -0.75 13.17
CA LEU A 54 0.57 -2.04 12.89
C LEU A 54 -0.93 -1.93 13.16
N GLN A 55 -1.75 -2.19 12.16
CA GLN A 55 -3.21 -2.14 12.27
C GLN A 55 -3.88 -3.35 11.64
N PRO A 56 -5.00 -3.83 12.18
CA PRO A 56 -5.80 -4.84 11.50
C PRO A 56 -6.45 -4.28 10.23
N PHE A 57 -6.64 -5.15 9.26
CA PHE A 57 -7.44 -4.89 8.07
C PHE A 57 -8.41 -6.04 7.78
N SER A 58 -9.40 -5.78 6.97
CA SER A 58 -10.40 -6.76 6.54
C SER A 58 -10.91 -6.48 5.13
N ALA A 59 -11.61 -7.44 4.57
CA ALA A 59 -12.30 -7.26 3.29
C ALA A 59 -13.17 -5.99 3.31
N GLY A 60 -13.04 -5.19 2.27
CA GLY A 60 -13.68 -3.87 2.17
C GLY A 60 -12.78 -2.69 2.54
N ASP A 61 -11.66 -2.91 3.22
CA ASP A 61 -10.72 -1.84 3.57
C ASP A 61 -10.03 -1.27 2.32
N VAL A 62 -9.90 0.06 2.31
CA VAL A 62 -9.12 0.81 1.31
C VAL A 62 -8.07 1.63 2.03
N ALA A 63 -6.82 1.51 1.60
CA ALA A 63 -5.71 2.29 2.15
C ALA A 63 -4.87 2.92 1.04
N LEU A 64 -4.31 4.09 1.34
CA LEU A 64 -3.33 4.79 0.50
C LEU A 64 -2.00 4.82 1.24
N ILE A 65 -0.96 4.30 0.60
CA ILE A 65 0.42 4.33 1.10
C ILE A 65 1.19 5.36 0.28
N PRO A 66 1.83 6.35 0.93
CA PRO A 66 2.66 7.33 0.24
C PRO A 66 4.00 6.74 -0.21
N PRO A 67 4.67 7.39 -1.21
CA PRO A 67 5.99 6.99 -1.68
C PRO A 67 7.00 6.86 -0.54
N SER A 68 7.92 5.91 -0.69
CA SER A 68 9.03 5.65 0.23
C SER A 68 8.62 5.23 1.66
N MET A 69 7.35 4.91 1.88
CA MET A 69 6.89 4.38 3.15
C MET A 69 7.06 2.86 3.18
N HIS A 70 7.70 2.35 4.23
CA HIS A 70 7.76 0.91 4.47
C HIS A 70 6.37 0.39 4.75
N HIS A 71 5.96 -0.67 4.05
CA HIS A 71 4.66 -1.28 4.23
C HIS A 71 4.65 -2.78 3.94
N TYR A 72 3.64 -3.46 4.51
CA TYR A 72 3.44 -4.89 4.39
C TYR A 72 2.00 -5.26 4.76
N TRP A 73 1.44 -6.20 4.05
CA TRP A 73 0.13 -6.78 4.29
C TRP A 73 0.30 -8.24 4.70
N GLU A 74 0.06 -8.56 5.97
CA GLU A 74 0.12 -9.93 6.47
C GLU A 74 -1.28 -10.50 6.57
N TYR A 75 -1.62 -11.37 5.67
CA TYR A 75 -2.91 -12.04 5.66
C TYR A 75 -2.92 -13.23 6.62
N THR A 76 -4.00 -13.36 7.38
CA THR A 76 -4.21 -14.53 8.25
C THR A 76 -4.49 -15.75 7.38
N PRO A 77 -3.76 -16.87 7.55
CA PRO A 77 -3.92 -18.05 6.69
C PRO A 77 -5.35 -18.62 6.65
N SER A 78 -6.12 -18.46 7.71
CA SER A 78 -7.52 -18.89 7.81
C SER A 78 -8.52 -17.91 7.14
N SER A 79 -8.05 -16.78 6.60
CA SER A 79 -8.90 -15.76 5.99
C SER A 79 -9.03 -15.89 4.48
N THR A 80 -8.53 -16.98 3.91
CA THR A 80 -8.57 -17.29 2.48
C THR A 80 -9.96 -17.74 2.03
N ASP A 81 -10.22 -17.64 0.75
CA ASP A 81 -11.39 -18.23 0.11
C ASP A 81 -11.32 -19.78 0.05
N THR A 82 -12.29 -20.40 -0.61
CA THR A 82 -12.39 -21.87 -0.72
C THR A 82 -11.20 -22.51 -1.44
N ASP A 83 -10.45 -21.74 -2.23
CA ASP A 83 -9.27 -22.20 -2.96
C ASP A 83 -7.95 -21.86 -2.23
N GLY A 84 -8.03 -21.35 -1.02
CA GLY A 84 -6.87 -20.94 -0.22
C GLY A 84 -6.25 -19.62 -0.64
N CYS A 85 -6.97 -18.78 -1.39
CA CYS A 85 -6.47 -17.51 -1.91
C CYS A 85 -7.01 -16.29 -1.17
N ILE A 86 -6.19 -15.25 -1.13
CA ILE A 86 -6.57 -13.87 -0.83
C ILE A 86 -6.83 -13.13 -2.14
N HIS A 87 -7.53 -12.00 -2.10
CA HIS A 87 -7.83 -11.21 -3.29
C HIS A 87 -7.79 -9.72 -2.99
N TYR A 88 -7.06 -8.96 -3.81
CA TYR A 88 -6.98 -7.50 -3.71
C TYR A 88 -6.88 -6.84 -5.08
N LEU A 89 -7.31 -5.57 -5.15
CA LEU A 89 -7.01 -4.65 -6.24
C LEU A 89 -6.02 -3.61 -5.75
N MET A 90 -5.05 -3.27 -6.59
CA MET A 90 -4.05 -2.27 -6.29
C MET A 90 -3.83 -1.34 -7.48
N VAL A 91 -3.65 -0.05 -7.20
CA VAL A 91 -3.18 0.93 -8.17
C VAL A 91 -1.90 1.55 -7.64
N ALA A 92 -0.82 1.43 -8.40
CA ALA A 92 0.45 2.09 -8.10
C ALA A 92 0.76 3.17 -9.14
N PHE A 93 1.15 4.36 -8.71
CA PHE A 93 1.46 5.50 -9.58
C PHE A 93 2.49 6.44 -8.97
N SER A 94 3.32 7.04 -9.80
CA SER A 94 4.37 7.94 -9.33
C SER A 94 3.82 9.29 -8.88
N HIS A 95 4.52 9.95 -7.95
CA HIS A 95 4.20 11.33 -7.59
C HIS A 95 4.32 12.28 -8.80
N THR A 96 5.30 12.03 -9.68
CA THR A 96 5.49 12.78 -10.93
C THR A 96 4.28 12.66 -11.86
N PHE A 97 3.64 11.51 -11.96
CA PHE A 97 2.40 11.34 -12.73
C PHE A 97 1.31 12.29 -12.24
N VAL A 98 1.09 12.36 -10.92
CA VAL A 98 0.09 13.26 -10.33
C VAL A 98 0.40 14.71 -10.64
N LEU A 99 1.65 15.13 -10.48
CA LEU A 99 2.08 16.51 -10.77
C LEU A 99 1.89 16.86 -12.26
N LYS A 100 2.24 15.95 -13.17
CA LYS A 100 2.01 16.15 -14.62
C LYS A 100 0.51 16.25 -14.94
N CYS A 101 -0.34 15.45 -14.31
CA CYS A 101 -1.78 15.55 -14.49
C CYS A 101 -2.32 16.93 -14.05
N ILE A 102 -1.85 17.44 -12.90
CA ILE A 102 -2.20 18.79 -12.40
C ILE A 102 -1.68 19.89 -13.34
N GLU A 103 -0.50 19.73 -13.91
CA GLU A 103 0.11 20.68 -14.83
C GLU A 103 -0.66 20.78 -16.14
N VAL A 104 -0.99 19.63 -16.73
CA VAL A 104 -1.56 19.53 -18.08
C VAL A 104 -3.08 19.75 -18.08
N PHE A 105 -3.82 19.27 -17.08
CA PHE A 105 -5.28 19.31 -17.07
C PHE A 105 -5.83 20.35 -16.09
N PRO A 106 -6.38 21.50 -16.58
CA PRO A 106 -6.93 22.55 -15.74
C PRO A 106 -8.02 22.05 -14.79
N GLU A 107 -8.81 21.06 -15.19
CA GLU A 107 -9.91 20.48 -14.41
C GLU A 107 -9.37 19.78 -13.16
N LEU A 108 -8.27 19.04 -13.29
CA LEU A 108 -7.58 18.41 -12.14
C LEU A 108 -6.89 19.47 -11.29
N ARG A 109 -6.23 20.43 -11.91
CA ARG A 109 -5.60 21.55 -11.20
C ARG A 109 -6.59 22.26 -10.30
N ASN A 110 -7.76 22.60 -10.79
CA ASN A 110 -8.79 23.27 -10.01
C ASN A 110 -9.32 22.43 -8.85
N ARG A 111 -9.39 21.11 -9.04
CA ARG A 111 -9.83 20.18 -7.99
C ARG A 111 -8.77 19.94 -6.93
N LEU A 112 -7.50 19.95 -7.32
CA LEU A 112 -6.34 19.63 -6.47
C LEU A 112 -5.53 20.90 -6.09
N ALA A 113 -6.04 22.09 -6.39
CA ALA A 113 -5.37 23.35 -6.06
C ALA A 113 -5.19 23.52 -4.55
N GLY A 114 -3.96 23.85 -4.15
CA GLY A 114 -3.63 24.06 -2.74
C GLY A 114 -3.54 22.76 -1.91
N LEU A 115 -3.59 21.61 -2.56
CA LEU A 115 -3.48 20.33 -1.88
C LEU A 115 -2.10 20.15 -1.28
N THR A 116 -2.05 19.77 -0.01
CA THR A 116 -0.86 19.20 0.61
C THR A 116 -0.97 17.69 0.55
N PHE A 117 -0.07 17.05 -0.21
CA PHE A 117 -0.07 15.58 -0.31
C PHE A 117 0.18 14.95 1.05
N PRO A 118 -0.56 13.89 1.41
CA PRO A 118 -0.38 13.24 2.69
C PRO A 118 1.00 12.57 2.76
N VAL A 119 1.71 12.81 3.85
CA VAL A 119 2.95 12.10 4.18
C VAL A 119 2.69 10.83 5.00
N ASN A 120 1.50 10.73 5.59
CA ASN A 120 1.04 9.59 6.36
C ASN A 120 0.25 8.63 5.47
N ALA A 121 0.31 7.34 5.79
CA ALA A 121 -0.63 6.38 5.20
C ALA A 121 -2.05 6.68 5.70
N LEU A 122 -3.02 6.50 4.80
CA LEU A 122 -4.43 6.75 5.07
C LEU A 122 -5.24 5.45 4.97
N LYS A 123 -6.19 5.28 5.86
CA LYS A 123 -7.30 4.35 5.72
C LYS A 123 -8.57 5.14 5.46
N PHE A 124 -9.21 4.90 4.32
CA PHE A 124 -10.43 5.60 3.96
C PHE A 124 -11.62 5.12 4.77
N GLY A 125 -12.50 6.06 5.12
CA GLY A 125 -13.77 5.77 5.76
C GLY A 125 -14.79 5.20 4.78
N LEU A 126 -16.02 4.99 5.28
CA LEU A 126 -17.04 4.23 4.55
C LEU A 126 -17.42 4.89 3.21
N GLU A 127 -17.58 6.22 3.20
CA GLU A 127 -18.07 6.94 2.03
C GLU A 127 -17.04 6.98 0.92
N SER A 128 -15.81 7.37 1.25
CA SER A 128 -14.68 7.39 0.30
C SER A 128 -14.34 6.01 -0.20
N SER A 129 -14.28 5.02 0.69
CA SER A 129 -14.05 3.62 0.31
C SER A 129 -15.10 3.12 -0.68
N ARG A 130 -16.38 3.48 -0.50
CA ARG A 130 -17.44 3.08 -1.43
C ARG A 130 -17.22 3.62 -2.85
N ILE A 131 -16.79 4.88 -2.97
CA ILE A 131 -16.50 5.50 -4.27
C ILE A 131 -15.27 4.87 -4.90
N ILE A 132 -14.17 4.76 -4.14
CA ILE A 132 -12.91 4.18 -4.60
C ILE A 132 -13.12 2.72 -5.07
N ARG A 133 -13.78 1.91 -4.24
CA ARG A 133 -14.10 0.52 -4.57
C ARG A 133 -14.87 0.38 -5.87
N LYS A 134 -15.89 1.24 -6.09
CA LYS A 134 -16.66 1.22 -7.33
C LYS A 134 -15.75 1.47 -8.53
N ILE A 135 -14.90 2.49 -8.48
CA ILE A 135 -13.97 2.82 -9.56
C ILE A 135 -13.01 1.64 -9.81
N LEU A 136 -12.37 1.11 -8.76
CA LEU A 136 -11.41 0.00 -8.91
C LEU A 136 -12.04 -1.28 -9.48
N LEU A 137 -13.28 -1.59 -9.08
CA LEU A 137 -13.99 -2.75 -9.62
C LEU A 137 -14.37 -2.56 -11.10
N GLU A 138 -14.77 -1.34 -11.48
CA GLU A 138 -15.06 -1.02 -12.88
C GLU A 138 -13.79 -1.08 -13.74
N MET A 139 -12.63 -0.65 -13.22
CA MET A 139 -11.35 -0.70 -13.94
C MET A 139 -10.91 -2.13 -14.31
N ASN A 140 -11.41 -3.15 -13.63
CA ASN A 140 -11.01 -4.53 -13.89
C ASN A 140 -11.33 -5.00 -15.32
N ASP A 141 -12.46 -4.59 -15.84
CA ASP A 141 -12.94 -4.98 -17.17
C ASP A 141 -12.60 -3.94 -18.28
N MET A 142 -11.82 -2.91 -17.95
CA MET A 142 -11.47 -1.80 -18.82
C MET A 142 -10.12 -1.99 -19.52
N ASP A 143 -9.99 -1.40 -20.71
CA ASP A 143 -8.68 -1.27 -21.38
C ASP A 143 -7.79 -0.20 -20.71
N GLU A 144 -6.54 -0.07 -21.18
CA GLU A 144 -5.55 0.86 -20.61
C GLU A 144 -5.99 2.33 -20.69
N LEU A 145 -6.65 2.73 -21.78
CA LEU A 145 -7.11 4.11 -21.98
C LEU A 145 -8.33 4.40 -21.10
N GLU A 146 -9.25 3.48 -20.99
CA GLU A 146 -10.40 3.57 -20.10
C GLU A 146 -9.96 3.67 -18.64
N ARG A 147 -9.00 2.83 -18.24
CA ARG A 147 -8.38 2.90 -16.90
C ARG A 147 -7.72 4.25 -16.63
N LEU A 148 -7.06 4.85 -17.64
CA LEU A 148 -6.49 6.20 -17.50
C LEU A 148 -7.58 7.24 -17.24
N CYS A 149 -8.73 7.14 -17.90
CA CYS A 149 -9.87 8.02 -17.62
C CYS A 149 -10.38 7.86 -16.19
N GLU A 150 -10.44 6.64 -15.68
CA GLU A 150 -10.82 6.39 -14.30
C GLU A 150 -9.78 6.90 -13.28
N MET A 151 -8.49 6.91 -13.64
CA MET A 151 -7.48 7.56 -12.80
C MET A 151 -7.77 9.06 -12.60
N PHE A 152 -8.24 9.79 -13.63
CA PHE A 152 -8.62 11.20 -13.48
C PHE A 152 -9.83 11.40 -12.55
N ARG A 153 -10.70 10.41 -12.43
CA ARG A 153 -11.81 10.40 -11.44
C ARG A 153 -11.31 10.01 -10.05
N LEU A 154 -10.36 9.10 -9.97
CA LEU A 154 -9.82 8.54 -8.74
C LEU A 154 -8.93 9.54 -7.98
N LEU A 155 -8.01 10.24 -8.67
CA LEU A 155 -7.06 11.18 -8.08
C LEU A 155 -7.72 12.23 -7.17
N PRO A 156 -8.79 12.94 -7.59
CA PRO A 156 -9.48 13.87 -6.70
C PRO A 156 -10.07 13.18 -5.46
N VAL A 157 -10.65 11.99 -5.62
CA VAL A 157 -11.27 11.29 -4.49
C VAL A 157 -10.23 10.94 -3.43
N ILE A 158 -9.10 10.36 -3.82
CA ILE A 158 -8.06 9.92 -2.86
C ILE A 158 -7.34 11.08 -2.20
N PHE A 159 -7.17 12.23 -2.88
CA PHE A 159 -6.40 13.33 -2.35
C PHE A 159 -7.24 14.45 -1.70
N THR A 160 -8.54 14.53 -1.96
CA THR A 160 -9.40 15.59 -1.35
C THR A 160 -10.41 15.05 -0.35
N SER A 161 -10.51 13.74 -0.19
CA SER A 161 -11.42 13.15 0.79
C SER A 161 -11.01 13.54 2.22
N SER A 162 -11.99 13.95 3.02
CA SER A 162 -11.83 14.17 4.47
C SER A 162 -12.27 12.97 5.30
N ASP A 163 -12.90 11.96 4.67
CA ASP A 163 -13.36 10.73 5.31
C ASP A 163 -12.22 9.69 5.32
N HIS A 164 -11.24 9.92 6.18
CA HIS A 164 -10.12 9.01 6.39
C HIS A 164 -9.57 9.08 7.81
N THR A 165 -8.82 8.06 8.20
CA THR A 165 -8.00 8.01 9.42
C THR A 165 -6.53 7.74 9.05
N PHE A 166 -5.62 8.09 9.95
CA PHE A 166 -4.21 7.76 9.75
C PHE A 166 -3.98 6.25 9.93
N ALA A 167 -3.30 5.65 8.97
CA ALA A 167 -2.94 4.23 8.96
C ALA A 167 -1.47 3.98 9.28
N GLY A 168 -0.65 5.03 9.37
CA GLY A 168 0.75 4.99 9.74
C GLY A 168 1.49 6.27 9.38
N LYS A 169 2.60 6.52 10.06
CA LYS A 169 3.49 7.66 9.82
C LYS A 169 4.81 7.19 9.23
N PRO A 170 5.49 8.01 8.41
CA PRO A 170 6.84 7.69 7.98
C PRO A 170 7.74 7.44 9.17
N MET A 171 8.49 6.36 9.12
CA MET A 171 9.51 6.10 10.11
C MET A 171 10.68 7.06 9.86
N ASN A 172 11.05 7.87 10.86
CA ASN A 172 12.35 8.51 10.84
C ASN A 172 13.39 7.40 10.96
N ILE A 173 14.21 7.22 9.92
CA ILE A 173 15.25 6.18 9.89
C ILE A 173 16.39 6.62 10.79
N ASP A 174 16.13 6.67 12.07
CA ASP A 174 17.15 6.72 13.08
C ASP A 174 17.74 5.32 13.29
N ARG A 175 18.96 5.23 13.83
CA ARG A 175 19.71 3.99 14.08
C ARG A 175 18.85 2.94 14.79
N ASP A 176 17.98 3.36 15.70
CA ASP A 176 17.13 2.47 16.50
C ASP A 176 16.01 1.83 15.68
N VAL A 177 15.52 2.52 14.66
CA VAL A 177 14.51 2.00 13.73
C VAL A 177 15.11 0.93 12.83
N ARG A 178 16.34 1.13 12.31
CA ARG A 178 17.04 0.09 11.54
C ARG A 178 17.24 -1.17 12.37
N ARG A 179 17.59 -1.02 13.66
CA ARG A 179 17.72 -2.13 14.60
C ARG A 179 16.36 -2.84 14.80
N MET A 180 15.29 -2.10 15.01
CA MET A 180 13.96 -2.69 15.16
C MET A 180 13.54 -3.47 13.91
N GLN A 181 13.81 -2.94 12.72
CA GLN A 181 13.54 -3.65 11.47
C GLN A 181 14.36 -4.94 11.35
N GLN A 182 15.66 -4.90 11.69
CA GLN A 182 16.50 -6.09 11.72
C GLN A 182 15.96 -7.12 12.71
N ILE A 183 15.57 -6.70 13.92
CA ILE A 183 14.93 -7.55 14.93
C ILE A 183 13.69 -8.22 14.39
N CYS A 184 12.75 -7.44 13.83
CA CYS A 184 11.51 -7.97 13.25
C CYS A 184 11.80 -8.97 12.13
N THR A 185 12.71 -8.63 11.21
CA THR A 185 13.10 -9.51 10.10
C THR A 185 13.68 -10.82 10.60
N TYR A 186 14.57 -10.76 11.59
CA TYR A 186 15.18 -11.94 12.18
C TYR A 186 14.13 -12.83 12.86
N VAL A 187 13.29 -12.25 13.70
CA VAL A 187 12.21 -12.96 14.40
C VAL A 187 11.25 -13.61 13.40
N MET A 188 10.81 -12.90 12.37
CA MET A 188 9.90 -13.43 11.34
C MET A 188 10.53 -14.56 10.50
N ALA A 189 11.84 -14.51 10.29
CA ALA A 189 12.56 -15.58 9.58
C ALA A 189 12.75 -16.85 10.42
N HIS A 190 12.74 -16.74 11.76
CA HIS A 190 13.16 -17.82 12.66
C HIS A 190 12.09 -18.20 13.70
N TYR A 191 10.91 -17.58 13.72
CA TYR A 191 9.87 -17.77 14.77
C TYR A 191 9.39 -19.23 14.91
N VAL A 192 9.60 -20.07 13.89
CA VAL A 192 9.28 -21.50 13.95
C VAL A 192 10.30 -22.31 14.77
N HIS A 193 11.40 -21.68 15.15
CA HIS A 193 12.45 -22.25 16.01
C HIS A 193 12.50 -21.50 17.34
N ALA A 194 13.12 -22.12 18.35
CA ALA A 194 13.36 -21.42 19.63
C ALA A 194 14.38 -20.29 19.38
N ILE A 195 13.96 -19.04 19.59
CA ILE A 195 14.80 -17.83 19.47
C ILE A 195 15.05 -17.30 20.88
N SER A 196 16.31 -17.01 21.21
CA SER A 196 16.68 -16.34 22.46
C SER A 196 16.89 -14.84 22.24
N LEU A 197 16.87 -14.08 23.33
CA LEU A 197 17.22 -12.65 23.27
C LEU A 197 18.66 -12.43 22.85
N ASP A 198 19.57 -13.35 23.21
CA ASP A 198 20.98 -13.29 22.81
C ASP A 198 21.16 -13.48 21.30
N ASP A 199 20.36 -14.36 20.68
CA ASP A 199 20.38 -14.55 19.22
C ASP A 199 19.94 -13.26 18.51
N VAL A 200 18.87 -12.61 19.00
CA VAL A 200 18.38 -11.34 18.46
C VAL A 200 19.40 -10.22 18.67
N ALA A 201 20.02 -10.14 19.86
CA ALA A 201 21.02 -9.12 20.17
C ALA A 201 22.26 -9.27 19.26
N ALA A 202 22.72 -10.50 19.04
CA ALA A 202 23.85 -10.78 18.14
C ALA A 202 23.57 -10.33 16.70
N GLU A 203 22.34 -10.57 16.19
CA GLU A 203 21.93 -10.15 14.84
C GLU A 203 21.96 -8.63 14.64
N VAL A 204 21.63 -7.86 15.67
CA VAL A 204 21.61 -6.38 15.60
C VAL A 204 22.87 -5.71 16.15
N GLY A 205 23.91 -6.49 16.47
CA GLY A 205 25.20 -6.01 16.94
C GLY A 205 25.15 -5.35 18.34
N MET A 206 24.39 -5.95 19.25
CA MET A 206 24.27 -5.55 20.66
C MET A 206 24.92 -6.57 21.58
#